data_99579e7fd86965f5b1521e2291c4510d
#
_entry.id   99579e7fd86965f5b1521e2291c4510d
#
_cell.length_a   1.000
_cell.length_b   1.000
_cell.length_c   1.000
_cell.angle_alpha   90.00
_cell.angle_beta   90.00
_cell.angle_gamma   90.00
#
_symmetry.space_group_name_H-M   'P 1'
#
loop_
_entity.id
_entity.type
_entity.pdbx_description
1 polymer ?
#
loop_
_entity_poly.entity_id
_entity_poly.type
_entity_poly.pdbx_seq_one_letter_code
_entity_poly.pdbx_strand_id
1 'polypeptide(L)'
;MAAQPPVLNEPALWINAVRIGGHWRDSAAGGERFGVHDPGNGLLLGTLPTCGAQDTREAIDAAQVAFKAWRRTTAEHRAQVLERWHDLMLAHVDDLARILSSEQGKPLTEAAGEIRYAASFVKWFAEQGKRVGGYSVPAPTSDRRIFVAKEPVGVCALITPWNFPAAMITRKAAPALAAGCTVVIKPSEFTPYTALALAELATRAGLPDGCINIVAGDAPAIGAELTAHGDVRKLSFTGSTRVGALLMRQCADGIKKVSLELGGNAPFIVFDDADLDLAIAGVIASKYRNAGQTCVCANRILVQDGVHDAFVARLAEAVNAFQIGHGGQADVTIGPLINAEACAKVERHLRDALDKGATLVARTPLPQGLDPQRYSAPVLLTGVTADMQVASEETFGPLAPIFRFTDEAQALALANDTPYGLASYFYSDNLHRAWRVAEALETGMVGVNTGSVAVEMAPFGGIKLSGLGREGGQAGIEEYLESKAIHFAGLKS
;
A
#
# COMPACT_ATOMS: atom_id res chain seq x y z
N MET A 1 -18.92 -12.85 22.71
CA MET A 1 -19.87 -13.05 21.59
C MET A 1 -19.27 -14.10 20.65
N ALA A 2 -20.08 -14.91 19.99
CA ALA A 2 -19.57 -15.85 18.97
C ALA A 2 -19.03 -15.05 17.76
N ALA A 3 -17.96 -15.55 17.13
CA ALA A 3 -17.41 -14.95 15.93
C ALA A 3 -18.40 -15.08 14.76
N GLN A 4 -18.44 -14.04 13.90
CA GLN A 4 -19.33 -13.97 12.72
C GLN A 4 -18.48 -13.73 11.47
N PRO A 5 -17.85 -14.80 10.92
CA PRO A 5 -17.09 -14.68 9.69
C PRO A 5 -17.98 -14.39 8.49
N PRO A 6 -17.45 -13.80 7.39
CA PRO A 6 -18.21 -13.65 6.16
C PRO A 6 -18.60 -15.00 5.56
N VAL A 7 -19.72 -15.02 4.85
CA VAL A 7 -20.13 -16.20 4.08
C VAL A 7 -19.33 -16.27 2.79
N LEU A 8 -18.56 -17.36 2.61
CA LEU A 8 -17.69 -17.59 1.46
C LEU A 8 -18.21 -18.78 0.62
N ASN A 9 -17.93 -18.75 -0.68
CA ASN A 9 -18.13 -19.87 -1.57
C ASN A 9 -17.12 -21.00 -1.27
N GLU A 10 -15.87 -20.60 -0.89
CA GLU A 10 -14.79 -21.49 -0.46
C GLU A 10 -14.45 -21.20 1.02
N PRO A 11 -15.14 -21.85 1.99
CA PRO A 11 -14.95 -21.58 3.42
C PRO A 11 -13.53 -21.86 3.92
N ALA A 12 -12.75 -22.68 3.22
CA ALA A 12 -11.37 -22.99 3.57
C ALA A 12 -10.41 -21.77 3.44
N LEU A 13 -10.85 -20.67 2.81
CA LEU A 13 -10.09 -19.44 2.76
C LEU A 13 -10.20 -18.59 4.05
N TRP A 14 -11.13 -18.93 4.96
CA TRP A 14 -11.23 -18.29 6.27
C TRP A 14 -10.42 -19.07 7.31
N ILE A 15 -9.22 -18.59 7.61
CA ILE A 15 -8.22 -19.35 8.37
C ILE A 15 -7.93 -18.67 9.69
N ASN A 16 -8.21 -19.33 10.82
CA ASN A 16 -7.99 -18.83 12.18
C ASN A 16 -6.62 -19.26 12.75
N ALA A 17 -5.60 -19.33 11.92
CA ALA A 17 -4.25 -19.79 12.24
C ALA A 17 -3.23 -18.95 11.48
N VAL A 18 -2.00 -18.87 11.98
CA VAL A 18 -0.85 -18.26 11.29
C VAL A 18 -0.10 -19.33 10.50
N ARG A 19 0.70 -18.93 9.50
CA ARG A 19 1.44 -19.86 8.66
C ARG A 19 2.93 -19.76 8.90
N ILE A 20 3.54 -20.84 9.39
CA ILE A 20 4.99 -20.90 9.67
C ILE A 20 5.55 -22.23 9.14
N GLY A 21 6.55 -22.16 8.27
CA GLY A 21 7.25 -23.34 7.75
C GLY A 21 6.37 -24.28 6.92
N GLY A 22 5.31 -23.77 6.30
CA GLY A 22 4.36 -24.60 5.53
C GLY A 22 3.18 -25.10 6.35
N HIS A 23 3.17 -24.90 7.67
CA HIS A 23 2.13 -25.41 8.56
C HIS A 23 1.23 -24.28 9.07
N TRP A 24 -0.08 -24.56 9.15
CA TRP A 24 -1.03 -23.71 9.85
C TRP A 24 -0.95 -23.97 11.34
N ARG A 25 -0.69 -22.92 12.14
CA ARG A 25 -0.59 -22.99 13.61
C ARG A 25 -1.70 -22.18 14.24
N ASP A 26 -2.51 -22.81 15.05
CA ASP A 26 -3.66 -22.22 15.77
C ASP A 26 -3.27 -21.67 17.15
N SER A 27 -2.01 -21.83 17.56
CA SER A 27 -1.42 -21.33 18.80
C SER A 27 -0.07 -20.67 18.52
N ALA A 28 0.25 -19.62 19.30
CA ALA A 28 1.55 -18.98 19.37
C ALA A 28 2.30 -19.44 20.62
N ALA A 29 3.59 -19.17 20.69
CA ALA A 29 4.44 -19.53 21.84
C ALA A 29 3.92 -18.96 23.17
N GLY A 30 3.29 -17.77 23.18
CA GLY A 30 2.68 -17.15 24.35
C GLY A 30 1.28 -17.68 24.72
N GLY A 31 0.65 -18.49 23.86
CA GLY A 31 -0.69 -19.04 24.08
C GLY A 31 -1.84 -18.06 23.97
N GLU A 32 -1.57 -16.77 23.78
CA GLU A 32 -2.59 -15.71 23.66
C GLU A 32 -3.18 -15.65 22.24
N ARG A 33 -4.40 -15.10 22.14
CA ARG A 33 -5.09 -14.83 20.87
C ARG A 33 -5.66 -13.42 20.87
N PHE A 34 -5.64 -12.76 19.74
CA PHE A 34 -6.28 -11.44 19.55
C PHE A 34 -7.50 -11.55 18.66
N GLY A 35 -8.47 -10.66 18.87
CA GLY A 35 -9.71 -10.57 18.09
C GLY A 35 -9.54 -9.66 16.88
N VAL A 36 -10.11 -10.07 15.75
CA VAL A 36 -10.27 -9.23 14.56
C VAL A 36 -11.74 -8.85 14.45
N HIS A 37 -12.02 -7.56 14.26
CA HIS A 37 -13.38 -7.01 14.29
C HIS A 37 -13.72 -6.33 12.98
N ASP A 38 -14.97 -6.43 12.58
CA ASP A 38 -15.54 -5.64 11.49
C ASP A 38 -15.58 -4.15 11.90
N PRO A 39 -14.90 -3.26 11.18
CA PRO A 39 -14.85 -1.85 11.55
C PRO A 39 -16.22 -1.17 11.44
N GLY A 40 -17.13 -1.66 10.60
CA GLY A 40 -18.45 -1.07 10.36
C GLY A 40 -19.44 -1.29 11.48
N ASN A 41 -19.38 -2.41 12.19
CA ASN A 41 -20.34 -2.77 13.23
C ASN A 41 -19.69 -3.23 14.56
N GLY A 42 -18.37 -3.46 14.57
CA GLY A 42 -17.60 -3.91 15.74
C GLY A 42 -17.78 -5.38 16.10
N LEU A 43 -18.44 -6.16 15.26
CA LEU A 43 -18.63 -7.58 15.52
C LEU A 43 -17.29 -8.32 15.42
N LEU A 44 -17.09 -9.30 16.30
CA LEU A 44 -15.94 -10.17 16.24
C LEU A 44 -16.05 -11.07 15.01
N LEU A 45 -15.10 -10.97 14.08
CA LEU A 45 -15.01 -11.81 12.89
C LEU A 45 -14.34 -13.16 13.20
N GLY A 46 -13.31 -13.13 14.04
CA GLY A 46 -12.56 -14.30 14.45
C GLY A 46 -11.39 -13.93 15.34
N THR A 47 -10.59 -14.92 15.72
CA THR A 47 -9.39 -14.71 16.52
C THR A 47 -8.18 -15.38 15.89
N LEU A 48 -6.99 -14.82 16.10
CA LEU A 48 -5.72 -15.36 15.64
C LEU A 48 -4.72 -15.47 16.80
N PRO A 49 -3.73 -16.40 16.71
CA PRO A 49 -2.64 -16.46 17.66
C PRO A 49 -1.88 -15.14 17.73
N THR A 50 -1.53 -14.68 18.93
CA THR A 50 -0.69 -13.51 19.15
C THR A 50 0.78 -13.90 19.05
N CYS A 51 1.34 -13.89 17.83
CA CYS A 51 2.75 -14.15 17.62
C CYS A 51 3.64 -13.09 18.29
N GLY A 52 4.78 -13.54 18.79
CA GLY A 52 5.83 -12.71 19.37
C GLY A 52 7.19 -12.96 18.71
N ALA A 53 8.27 -12.65 19.43
CA ALA A 53 9.65 -12.81 18.94
C ALA A 53 10.00 -14.27 18.62
N GLN A 54 9.55 -15.24 19.43
CA GLN A 54 9.86 -16.66 19.21
C GLN A 54 9.21 -17.18 17.92
N ASP A 55 7.91 -16.94 17.71
CA ASP A 55 7.20 -17.36 16.49
C ASP A 55 7.82 -16.72 15.25
N THR A 56 8.25 -15.47 15.38
CA THR A 56 8.92 -14.73 14.30
C THR A 56 10.26 -15.34 13.95
N ARG A 57 11.06 -15.74 14.96
CA ARG A 57 12.33 -16.43 14.74
C ARG A 57 12.12 -17.76 14.03
N GLU A 58 11.16 -18.57 14.46
CA GLU A 58 10.82 -19.83 13.81
C GLU A 58 10.38 -19.62 12.34
N ALA A 59 9.64 -18.54 12.05
CA ALA A 59 9.26 -18.18 10.68
C ALA A 59 10.48 -17.77 9.83
N ILE A 60 11.44 -17.04 10.41
CA ILE A 60 12.69 -16.66 9.74
C ILE A 60 13.55 -17.90 9.45
N ASP A 61 13.70 -18.78 10.43
CA ASP A 61 14.46 -20.02 10.28
C ASP A 61 13.88 -20.90 9.17
N ALA A 62 12.55 -21.07 9.12
CA ALA A 62 11.87 -21.79 8.08
C ALA A 62 12.06 -21.12 6.70
N ALA A 63 11.99 -19.79 6.62
CA ALA A 63 12.26 -19.04 5.40
C ALA A 63 13.72 -19.23 4.94
N GLN A 64 14.68 -19.24 5.84
CA GLN A 64 16.10 -19.46 5.53
C GLN A 64 16.38 -20.87 5.01
N VAL A 65 15.69 -21.88 5.56
CA VAL A 65 15.78 -23.27 5.04
C VAL A 65 15.22 -23.32 3.61
N ALA A 66 14.03 -22.78 3.39
CA ALA A 66 13.38 -22.77 2.07
C ALA A 66 14.17 -21.97 1.02
N PHE A 67 14.81 -20.87 1.42
CA PHE A 67 15.63 -20.03 0.55
C PHE A 67 16.73 -20.80 -0.14
N LYS A 68 17.38 -21.75 0.52
CA LYS A 68 18.49 -22.54 -0.04
C LYS A 68 18.08 -23.32 -1.30
N ALA A 69 16.85 -23.81 -1.33
CA ALA A 69 16.28 -24.53 -2.47
C ALA A 69 15.66 -23.57 -3.49
N TRP A 70 14.83 -22.60 -3.01
CA TRP A 70 14.07 -21.69 -3.86
C TRP A 70 14.97 -20.80 -4.74
N ARG A 71 16.07 -20.26 -4.20
CA ARG A 71 17.04 -19.46 -4.95
C ARG A 71 17.69 -20.19 -6.12
N ARG A 72 17.68 -21.53 -6.12
CA ARG A 72 18.28 -22.37 -7.17
C ARG A 72 17.29 -22.76 -8.26
N THR A 73 16.00 -22.50 -8.07
CA THR A 73 15.01 -22.75 -9.11
C THR A 73 15.21 -21.79 -10.29
N THR A 74 14.76 -22.21 -11.47
CA THR A 74 14.81 -21.34 -12.65
C THR A 74 13.79 -20.21 -12.55
N ALA A 75 14.06 -19.10 -13.22
CA ALA A 75 13.10 -17.99 -13.31
C ALA A 75 11.77 -18.45 -13.92
N GLU A 76 11.80 -19.37 -14.89
CA GLU A 76 10.62 -19.96 -15.51
C GLU A 76 9.77 -20.72 -14.48
N HIS A 77 10.38 -21.56 -13.64
CA HIS A 77 9.66 -22.28 -12.59
C HIS A 77 8.96 -21.32 -11.59
N ARG A 78 9.69 -20.29 -11.15
CA ARG A 78 9.13 -19.27 -10.25
C ARG A 78 7.97 -18.52 -10.90
N ALA A 79 8.12 -18.15 -12.17
CA ALA A 79 7.07 -17.50 -12.93
C ALA A 79 5.81 -18.36 -13.03
N GLN A 80 5.93 -19.66 -13.34
CA GLN A 80 4.79 -20.58 -13.41
C GLN A 80 4.05 -20.73 -12.07
N VAL A 81 4.76 -20.72 -10.93
CA VAL A 81 4.13 -20.71 -9.60
C VAL A 81 3.36 -19.42 -9.37
N LEU A 82 3.96 -18.27 -9.69
CA LEU A 82 3.30 -16.96 -9.55
C LEU A 82 2.10 -16.82 -10.50
N GLU A 83 2.18 -17.31 -11.74
CA GLU A 83 1.06 -17.30 -12.67
C GLU A 83 -0.12 -18.10 -12.14
N ARG A 84 0.11 -19.31 -11.58
CA ARG A 84 -0.95 -20.08 -10.93
C ARG A 84 -1.52 -19.36 -9.71
N TRP A 85 -0.70 -18.66 -8.92
CA TRP A 85 -1.17 -17.85 -7.80
C TRP A 85 -2.08 -16.71 -8.27
N HIS A 86 -1.68 -15.98 -9.32
CA HIS A 86 -2.52 -14.96 -9.96
C HIS A 86 -3.87 -15.54 -10.39
N ASP A 87 -3.87 -16.67 -11.10
CA ASP A 87 -5.10 -17.29 -11.62
C ASP A 87 -6.03 -17.73 -10.47
N LEU A 88 -5.48 -18.29 -9.39
CA LEU A 88 -6.25 -18.63 -8.19
C LEU A 88 -6.81 -17.40 -7.49
N MET A 89 -6.08 -16.29 -7.42
CA MET A 89 -6.61 -15.04 -6.87
C MET A 89 -7.80 -14.53 -7.67
N LEU A 90 -7.75 -14.59 -9.00
CA LEU A 90 -8.85 -14.16 -9.87
C LEU A 90 -10.05 -15.14 -9.79
N ALA A 91 -9.80 -16.44 -9.67
CA ALA A 91 -10.85 -17.45 -9.51
C ALA A 91 -11.62 -17.26 -8.18
N HIS A 92 -10.97 -16.73 -7.14
CA HIS A 92 -11.56 -16.51 -5.82
C HIS A 92 -11.79 -15.02 -5.50
N VAL A 93 -11.91 -14.15 -6.52
CA VAL A 93 -12.01 -12.70 -6.32
C VAL A 93 -13.16 -12.31 -5.40
N ASP A 94 -14.31 -12.97 -5.50
CA ASP A 94 -15.50 -12.66 -4.71
C ASP A 94 -15.32 -13.02 -3.23
N ASP A 95 -14.72 -14.16 -2.94
CA ASP A 95 -14.42 -14.59 -1.58
C ASP A 95 -13.35 -13.71 -0.93
N LEU A 96 -12.27 -13.43 -1.66
CA LEU A 96 -11.22 -12.53 -1.21
C LEU A 96 -11.75 -11.11 -0.97
N ALA A 97 -12.64 -10.61 -1.82
CA ALA A 97 -13.29 -9.31 -1.64
C ALA A 97 -14.19 -9.27 -0.40
N ARG A 98 -14.92 -10.35 -0.11
CA ARG A 98 -15.73 -10.47 1.11
C ARG A 98 -14.87 -10.50 2.37
N ILE A 99 -13.77 -11.27 2.37
CA ILE A 99 -12.80 -11.29 3.46
C ILE A 99 -12.26 -9.88 3.70
N LEU A 100 -11.76 -9.25 2.65
CA LEU A 100 -11.14 -7.93 2.70
C LEU A 100 -12.15 -6.85 3.18
N SER A 101 -13.35 -6.81 2.61
CA SER A 101 -14.39 -5.86 3.00
C SER A 101 -14.81 -6.05 4.46
N SER A 102 -14.90 -7.29 4.95
CA SER A 102 -15.29 -7.57 6.34
C SER A 102 -14.27 -7.06 7.36
N GLU A 103 -12.97 -7.24 7.11
CA GLU A 103 -11.94 -6.83 8.08
C GLU A 103 -11.46 -5.38 7.90
N GLN A 104 -11.58 -4.79 6.68
CA GLN A 104 -11.11 -3.44 6.38
C GLN A 104 -12.24 -2.41 6.26
N GLY A 105 -13.43 -2.83 5.85
CA GLY A 105 -14.62 -2.00 5.78
C GLY A 105 -14.94 -1.36 4.44
N LYS A 106 -14.03 -1.36 3.45
CA LYS A 106 -14.31 -0.76 2.13
C LYS A 106 -15.45 -1.48 1.40
N PRO A 107 -16.19 -0.76 0.51
CA PRO A 107 -17.25 -1.36 -0.29
C PRO A 107 -16.77 -2.59 -1.08
N LEU A 108 -17.64 -3.59 -1.26
CA LEU A 108 -17.30 -4.83 -1.98
C LEU A 108 -16.79 -4.58 -3.40
N THR A 109 -17.30 -3.57 -4.09
CA THR A 109 -16.83 -3.18 -5.43
C THR A 109 -15.38 -2.70 -5.42
N GLU A 110 -15.00 -1.89 -4.42
CA GLU A 110 -13.61 -1.46 -4.22
C GLU A 110 -12.72 -2.62 -3.75
N ALA A 111 -13.24 -3.49 -2.88
CA ALA A 111 -12.52 -4.67 -2.41
C ALA A 111 -12.21 -5.63 -3.58
N ALA A 112 -13.18 -5.92 -4.44
CA ALA A 112 -12.96 -6.72 -5.65
C ALA A 112 -11.97 -6.06 -6.62
N GLY A 113 -12.03 -4.73 -6.75
CA GLY A 113 -11.06 -3.94 -7.50
C GLY A 113 -9.65 -4.08 -6.94
N GLU A 114 -9.49 -4.05 -5.60
CA GLU A 114 -8.20 -4.25 -4.96
C GLU A 114 -7.64 -5.66 -5.17
N ILE A 115 -8.48 -6.70 -5.10
CA ILE A 115 -8.02 -8.07 -5.37
C ILE A 115 -7.48 -8.21 -6.79
N ARG A 116 -8.17 -7.65 -7.79
CA ARG A 116 -7.67 -7.66 -9.19
C ARG A 116 -6.36 -6.87 -9.32
N TYR A 117 -6.26 -5.73 -8.66
CA TYR A 117 -5.04 -4.93 -8.60
C TYR A 117 -3.90 -5.67 -7.87
N ALA A 118 -4.19 -6.39 -6.79
CA ALA A 118 -3.21 -7.24 -6.11
C ALA A 118 -2.71 -8.38 -7.01
N ALA A 119 -3.63 -9.01 -7.75
CA ALA A 119 -3.30 -10.07 -8.70
C ALA A 119 -2.43 -9.56 -9.87
N SER A 120 -2.66 -8.33 -10.36
CA SER A 120 -1.86 -7.76 -11.45
C SER A 120 -0.38 -7.63 -11.09
N PHE A 121 -0.02 -7.34 -9.84
CA PHE A 121 1.38 -7.36 -9.38
C PHE A 121 1.99 -8.77 -9.44
N VAL A 122 1.21 -9.79 -9.05
CA VAL A 122 1.70 -11.18 -9.12
C VAL A 122 2.01 -11.56 -10.57
N LYS A 123 1.10 -11.22 -11.51
CA LYS A 123 1.32 -11.45 -12.95
C LYS A 123 2.51 -10.66 -13.49
N TRP A 124 2.59 -9.37 -13.16
CA TRP A 124 3.67 -8.50 -13.58
C TRP A 124 5.04 -9.06 -13.18
N PHE A 125 5.20 -9.45 -11.92
CA PHE A 125 6.49 -9.96 -11.44
C PHE A 125 6.79 -11.40 -11.84
N ALA A 126 5.78 -12.23 -12.15
CA ALA A 126 5.99 -13.49 -12.83
C ALA A 126 6.71 -13.29 -14.18
N GLU A 127 6.31 -12.26 -14.93
CA GLU A 127 6.93 -11.91 -16.21
C GLU A 127 8.26 -11.18 -16.03
N GLN A 128 8.38 -10.25 -15.07
CA GLN A 128 9.63 -9.51 -14.83
C GLN A 128 10.73 -10.41 -14.27
N GLY A 129 10.42 -11.42 -13.47
CA GLY A 129 11.38 -12.40 -12.98
C GLY A 129 12.18 -13.09 -14.09
N LYS A 130 11.56 -13.32 -15.26
CA LYS A 130 12.20 -13.88 -16.44
C LYS A 130 13.11 -12.88 -17.20
N ARG A 131 13.00 -11.59 -16.89
CA ARG A 131 13.79 -10.51 -17.51
C ARG A 131 14.94 -10.03 -16.63
N VAL A 132 15.14 -10.62 -15.47
CA VAL A 132 16.29 -10.33 -14.59
C VAL A 132 17.55 -10.86 -15.26
N GLY A 133 18.26 -9.99 -15.95
CA GLY A 133 19.49 -10.30 -16.66
C GLY A 133 20.72 -9.72 -15.97
N GLY A 134 21.85 -10.42 -16.16
CA GLY A 134 23.18 -9.86 -15.92
C GLY A 134 23.72 -9.17 -17.18
N TYR A 135 24.95 -8.73 -17.10
CA TYR A 135 25.68 -8.13 -18.24
C TYR A 135 27.16 -8.42 -18.18
N SER A 136 27.82 -8.28 -19.33
CA SER A 136 29.27 -8.35 -19.41
C SER A 136 29.87 -6.95 -19.35
N VAL A 137 31.07 -6.86 -18.74
CA VAL A 137 31.85 -5.61 -18.64
C VAL A 137 33.14 -5.78 -19.42
N PRO A 138 33.57 -4.79 -20.22
CA PRO A 138 34.90 -4.84 -20.85
C PRO A 138 36.01 -5.02 -19.82
N ALA A 139 36.87 -6.01 -20.03
CA ALA A 139 37.98 -6.28 -19.14
C ALA A 139 39.20 -5.40 -19.49
N PRO A 140 40.06 -5.05 -18.52
CA PRO A 140 41.25 -4.21 -18.77
C PRO A 140 42.36 -4.93 -19.52
N THR A 141 42.31 -6.28 -19.62
CA THR A 141 43.30 -7.12 -20.33
C THR A 141 42.62 -8.16 -21.19
N SER A 142 43.30 -8.63 -22.23
CA SER A 142 42.73 -9.59 -23.19
C SER A 142 42.48 -11.00 -22.62
N ASP A 143 43.20 -11.36 -21.56
CA ASP A 143 43.10 -12.64 -20.86
C ASP A 143 41.98 -12.69 -19.80
N ARG A 144 41.15 -11.66 -19.72
CA ARG A 144 40.06 -11.54 -18.70
C ARG A 144 38.67 -11.41 -19.32
N ARG A 145 37.72 -11.87 -18.58
CA ARG A 145 36.29 -11.62 -18.83
C ARG A 145 35.61 -11.28 -17.50
N ILE A 146 34.69 -10.32 -17.53
CA ILE A 146 33.94 -9.89 -16.34
C ILE A 146 32.45 -10.02 -16.66
N PHE A 147 31.73 -10.73 -15.78
CA PHE A 147 30.29 -10.85 -15.83
C PHE A 147 29.70 -10.32 -14.53
N VAL A 148 28.58 -9.62 -14.64
CA VAL A 148 27.77 -9.21 -13.48
C VAL A 148 26.51 -10.04 -13.46
N ALA A 149 26.35 -10.85 -12.43
CA ALA A 149 25.14 -11.65 -12.18
C ALA A 149 24.22 -10.93 -11.19
N LYS A 150 22.91 -11.15 -11.32
CA LYS A 150 21.91 -10.75 -10.32
C LYS A 150 21.57 -11.95 -9.44
N GLU A 151 21.60 -11.75 -8.11
CA GLU A 151 21.29 -12.79 -7.13
C GLU A 151 20.23 -12.29 -6.16
N PRO A 152 19.33 -13.18 -5.61
CA PRO A 152 18.36 -12.79 -4.60
C PRO A 152 19.05 -12.37 -3.31
N VAL A 153 18.54 -11.32 -2.65
CA VAL A 153 19.11 -10.78 -1.40
C VAL A 153 19.04 -11.77 -0.23
N GLY A 154 18.03 -12.64 -0.16
CA GLY A 154 17.84 -13.60 0.94
C GLY A 154 16.44 -13.64 1.50
N VAL A 155 16.32 -13.85 2.81
CA VAL A 155 15.04 -13.74 3.54
C VAL A 155 14.63 -12.28 3.63
N CYS A 156 13.38 -11.98 3.25
CA CYS A 156 12.81 -10.63 3.27
C CYS A 156 11.70 -10.52 4.32
N ALA A 157 11.81 -9.56 5.21
CA ALA A 157 10.75 -9.16 6.12
C ALA A 157 9.82 -8.16 5.42
N LEU A 158 8.52 -8.45 5.40
CA LEU A 158 7.49 -7.60 4.77
C LEU A 158 6.49 -7.19 5.84
N ILE A 159 6.39 -5.90 6.14
CA ILE A 159 5.43 -5.35 7.12
C ILE A 159 4.44 -4.48 6.34
N THR A 160 3.15 -4.83 6.41
CA THR A 160 2.11 -4.20 5.58
C THR A 160 1.00 -3.57 6.41
N PRO A 161 0.41 -2.45 5.94
CA PRO A 161 -0.68 -1.75 6.61
C PRO A 161 -2.03 -2.42 6.32
N TRP A 162 -3.07 -1.85 6.93
CA TRP A 162 -4.44 -2.33 6.87
C TRP A 162 -5.27 -1.78 5.69
N ASN A 163 -4.86 -0.69 5.05
CA ASN A 163 -5.74 0.05 4.13
C ASN A 163 -5.90 -0.61 2.75
N PHE A 164 -4.89 -1.34 2.28
CA PHE A 164 -4.93 -2.19 1.08
C PHE A 164 -4.28 -3.54 1.38
N PRO A 165 -4.93 -4.40 2.19
CA PRO A 165 -4.32 -5.59 2.77
C PRO A 165 -3.90 -6.64 1.74
N ALA A 166 -4.52 -6.68 0.56
CA ALA A 166 -4.11 -7.56 -0.52
C ALA A 166 -2.96 -6.97 -1.35
N ALA A 167 -3.15 -5.76 -1.85
CA ALA A 167 -2.20 -5.13 -2.78
C ALA A 167 -0.84 -4.83 -2.12
N MET A 168 -0.82 -4.40 -0.85
CA MET A 168 0.43 -4.10 -0.16
C MET A 168 1.27 -5.36 0.11
N ILE A 169 0.64 -6.53 0.19
CA ILE A 169 1.33 -7.82 0.28
C ILE A 169 1.89 -8.22 -1.07
N THR A 170 1.07 -8.27 -2.11
CA THR A 170 1.51 -8.80 -3.42
C THR A 170 2.57 -7.94 -4.08
N ARG A 171 2.52 -6.61 -3.91
CA ARG A 171 3.54 -5.65 -4.38
C ARG A 171 4.93 -5.92 -3.82
N LYS A 172 5.02 -6.52 -2.64
CA LYS A 172 6.26 -6.86 -1.94
C LYS A 172 6.62 -8.33 -2.11
N ALA A 173 5.66 -9.23 -1.90
CA ALA A 173 5.89 -10.67 -1.93
C ALA A 173 6.15 -11.19 -3.35
N ALA A 174 5.41 -10.71 -4.36
CA ALA A 174 5.59 -11.18 -5.73
C ALA A 174 6.99 -10.89 -6.30
N PRO A 175 7.54 -9.65 -6.22
CA PRO A 175 8.91 -9.40 -6.68
C PRO A 175 9.96 -10.15 -5.85
N ALA A 176 9.78 -10.29 -4.53
CA ALA A 176 10.67 -11.08 -3.69
C ALA A 176 10.74 -12.55 -4.13
N LEU A 177 9.60 -13.19 -4.30
CA LEU A 177 9.49 -14.58 -4.73
C LEU A 177 9.99 -14.76 -6.18
N ALA A 178 9.68 -13.84 -7.08
CA ALA A 178 10.16 -13.83 -8.47
C ALA A 178 11.69 -13.74 -8.55
N ALA A 179 12.31 -12.91 -7.69
CA ALA A 179 13.76 -12.80 -7.57
C ALA A 179 14.42 -14.07 -7.01
N GLY A 180 13.65 -14.92 -6.32
CA GLY A 180 14.16 -16.13 -5.65
C GLY A 180 14.42 -15.94 -4.15
N CYS A 181 13.89 -14.86 -3.55
CA CYS A 181 13.85 -14.63 -2.12
C CYS A 181 12.71 -15.42 -1.46
N THR A 182 12.76 -15.57 -0.14
CA THR A 182 11.67 -16.05 0.71
C THR A 182 11.19 -14.92 1.62
N VAL A 183 9.96 -15.03 2.11
CA VAL A 183 9.34 -13.91 2.83
C VAL A 183 8.74 -14.32 4.19
N VAL A 184 8.90 -13.43 5.17
CA VAL A 184 8.15 -13.42 6.42
C VAL A 184 7.31 -12.15 6.43
N ILE A 185 5.98 -12.31 6.41
CA ILE A 185 5.02 -11.22 6.28
C ILE A 185 4.37 -10.98 7.64
N LYS A 186 4.41 -9.73 8.10
CA LYS A 186 3.62 -9.23 9.22
C LYS A 186 2.53 -8.32 8.65
N PRO A 187 1.30 -8.84 8.42
CA PRO A 187 0.16 -8.00 8.07
C PRO A 187 -0.27 -7.13 9.27
N SER A 188 -1.10 -6.13 9.03
CA SER A 188 -1.75 -5.41 10.12
C SER A 188 -2.63 -6.36 10.94
N GLU A 189 -2.68 -6.15 12.24
CA GLU A 189 -3.57 -6.84 13.18
C GLU A 189 -5.05 -6.54 12.93
N PHE A 190 -5.36 -5.45 12.24
CA PHE A 190 -6.73 -5.13 11.83
C PHE A 190 -7.19 -5.97 10.63
N THR A 191 -6.27 -6.37 9.74
CA THR A 191 -6.62 -7.00 8.45
C THR A 191 -5.73 -8.20 8.12
N PRO A 192 -5.67 -9.22 9.00
CA PRO A 192 -4.79 -10.36 8.80
C PRO A 192 -5.39 -11.46 7.91
N TYR A 193 -6.73 -11.55 7.81
CA TYR A 193 -7.39 -12.66 7.09
C TYR A 193 -7.14 -12.63 5.59
N THR A 194 -7.07 -11.46 4.97
CA THR A 194 -6.67 -11.32 3.56
C THR A 194 -5.27 -11.91 3.33
N ALA A 195 -4.31 -11.63 4.23
CA ALA A 195 -2.95 -12.17 4.12
C ALA A 195 -2.93 -13.70 4.19
N LEU A 196 -3.73 -14.29 5.10
CA LEU A 196 -3.82 -15.74 5.30
C LEU A 196 -4.46 -16.41 4.07
N ALA A 197 -5.55 -15.85 3.53
CA ALA A 197 -6.17 -16.36 2.31
C ALA A 197 -5.22 -16.30 1.10
N LEU A 198 -4.46 -15.21 0.95
CA LEU A 198 -3.45 -15.08 -0.10
C LEU A 198 -2.32 -16.13 0.04
N ALA A 199 -1.86 -16.40 1.27
CA ALA A 199 -0.85 -17.42 1.53
C ALA A 199 -1.37 -18.84 1.25
N GLU A 200 -2.63 -19.13 1.55
CA GLU A 200 -3.28 -20.39 1.18
C GLU A 200 -3.31 -20.57 -0.33
N LEU A 201 -3.75 -19.57 -1.08
CA LEU A 201 -3.76 -19.63 -2.54
C LEU A 201 -2.36 -19.77 -3.14
N ALA A 202 -1.33 -19.11 -2.55
CA ALA A 202 0.06 -19.30 -2.97
C ALA A 202 0.53 -20.74 -2.77
N THR A 203 0.12 -21.39 -1.66
CA THR A 203 0.39 -22.80 -1.41
C THR A 203 -0.28 -23.71 -2.44
N ARG A 204 -1.57 -23.48 -2.71
CA ARG A 204 -2.31 -24.22 -3.76
C ARG A 204 -1.69 -24.03 -5.15
N ALA A 205 -1.07 -22.88 -5.39
CA ALA A 205 -0.30 -22.60 -6.61
C ALA A 205 1.01 -23.40 -6.73
N GLY A 206 1.43 -24.07 -5.66
CA GLY A 206 2.65 -24.88 -5.61
C GLY A 206 3.87 -24.13 -5.11
N LEU A 207 3.68 -23.02 -4.37
CA LEU A 207 4.79 -22.36 -3.67
C LEU A 207 5.29 -23.29 -2.56
N PRO A 208 6.60 -23.63 -2.51
CA PRO A 208 7.14 -24.56 -1.51
C PRO A 208 6.99 -24.06 -0.07
N ASP A 209 6.88 -25.01 0.86
CA ASP A 209 6.79 -24.73 2.29
C ASP A 209 7.96 -23.86 2.77
N GLY A 210 7.66 -22.87 3.61
CA GLY A 210 8.61 -21.91 4.14
C GLY A 210 8.96 -20.75 3.18
N CYS A 211 8.57 -20.79 1.89
CA CYS A 211 8.79 -19.65 0.99
C CYS A 211 7.93 -18.43 1.35
N ILE A 212 6.75 -18.65 1.93
CA ILE A 212 5.87 -17.62 2.49
C ILE A 212 5.49 -17.99 3.92
N ASN A 213 5.72 -17.08 4.85
CA ASN A 213 5.36 -17.22 6.26
C ASN A 213 4.57 -15.99 6.70
N ILE A 214 3.52 -16.20 7.50
CA ILE A 214 2.67 -15.13 8.04
C ILE A 214 2.72 -15.18 9.56
N VAL A 215 3.14 -14.07 10.18
CA VAL A 215 3.11 -13.86 11.63
C VAL A 215 2.25 -12.63 11.95
N ALA A 216 1.32 -12.77 12.89
CA ALA A 216 0.40 -11.69 13.29
C ALA A 216 0.34 -11.61 14.82
N GLY A 217 0.15 -10.42 15.38
CA GLY A 217 0.05 -10.23 16.84
C GLY A 217 0.87 -9.06 17.34
N ASP A 218 1.79 -9.28 18.26
CA ASP A 218 2.59 -8.23 18.91
C ASP A 218 3.54 -7.54 17.92
N ALA A 219 3.07 -6.41 17.36
CA ALA A 219 3.79 -5.69 16.33
C ALA A 219 5.19 -5.19 16.79
N PRO A 220 5.37 -4.64 18.01
CA PRO A 220 6.68 -4.30 18.54
C PRO A 220 7.63 -5.49 18.64
N ALA A 221 7.21 -6.61 19.22
CA ALA A 221 8.04 -7.80 19.38
C ALA A 221 8.42 -8.44 18.03
N ILE A 222 7.45 -8.58 17.13
CA ILE A 222 7.68 -9.09 15.77
C ILE A 222 8.64 -8.15 15.00
N GLY A 223 8.38 -6.84 15.03
CA GLY A 223 9.21 -5.85 14.36
C GLY A 223 10.67 -5.84 14.86
N ALA A 224 10.87 -5.95 16.18
CA ALA A 224 12.18 -6.01 16.77
C ALA A 224 12.96 -7.27 16.33
N GLU A 225 12.31 -8.44 16.31
CA GLU A 225 12.95 -9.68 15.85
C GLU A 225 13.29 -9.62 14.35
N LEU A 226 12.37 -9.13 13.50
CA LEU A 226 12.59 -8.98 12.05
C LEU A 226 13.77 -8.04 11.74
N THR A 227 13.93 -6.98 12.52
CA THR A 227 15.03 -6.02 12.32
C THR A 227 16.36 -6.48 12.91
N ALA A 228 16.34 -7.25 14.01
CA ALA A 228 17.56 -7.71 14.67
C ALA A 228 18.14 -9.00 14.05
N HIS A 229 17.29 -9.92 13.56
CA HIS A 229 17.72 -11.26 13.13
C HIS A 229 18.71 -11.22 11.95
N GLY A 230 19.85 -11.93 12.07
CA GLY A 230 20.94 -11.89 11.09
C GLY A 230 20.59 -12.48 9.70
N ASP A 231 19.66 -13.44 9.63
CA ASP A 231 19.24 -14.06 8.38
C ASP A 231 18.26 -13.20 7.57
N VAL A 232 17.60 -12.22 8.19
CA VAL A 232 16.80 -11.23 7.47
C VAL A 232 17.73 -10.25 6.77
N ARG A 233 17.72 -10.24 5.45
CA ARG A 233 18.64 -9.43 4.62
C ARG A 233 17.97 -8.14 4.13
N LYS A 234 16.65 -8.13 4.02
CA LYS A 234 15.86 -6.97 3.58
C LYS A 234 14.62 -6.81 4.43
N LEU A 235 14.30 -5.54 4.71
CA LEU A 235 13.01 -5.12 5.25
C LEU A 235 12.29 -4.24 4.22
N SER A 236 11.03 -4.59 3.91
CA SER A 236 10.10 -3.73 3.17
C SER A 236 8.92 -3.39 4.05
N PHE A 237 8.71 -2.10 4.28
CA PHE A 237 7.67 -1.57 5.16
C PHE A 237 6.78 -0.58 4.43
N THR A 238 5.47 -0.69 4.63
CA THR A 238 4.50 0.36 4.31
C THR A 238 3.70 0.71 5.56
N GLY A 239 3.64 2.00 5.89
CA GLY A 239 2.91 2.50 7.05
C GLY A 239 3.27 3.94 7.42
N SER A 240 3.13 4.30 8.71
CA SER A 240 3.41 5.67 9.14
C SER A 240 4.90 6.03 9.07
N THR A 241 5.19 7.29 8.74
CA THR A 241 6.56 7.84 8.69
C THR A 241 7.31 7.63 10.01
N ARG A 242 6.63 7.79 11.15
CA ARG A 242 7.20 7.58 12.49
C ARG A 242 7.71 6.14 12.68
N VAL A 243 6.91 5.14 12.29
CA VAL A 243 7.30 3.73 12.41
C VAL A 243 8.37 3.36 11.38
N GLY A 244 8.29 3.89 10.14
CA GLY A 244 9.32 3.70 9.12
C GLY A 244 10.70 4.19 9.58
N ALA A 245 10.76 5.38 10.17
CA ALA A 245 12.00 5.92 10.74
C ALA A 245 12.55 5.09 11.92
N LEU A 246 11.67 4.49 12.75
CA LEU A 246 12.07 3.57 13.81
C LEU A 246 12.69 2.30 13.23
N LEU A 247 12.01 1.65 12.30
CA LEU A 247 12.48 0.41 11.67
C LEU A 247 13.79 0.63 10.89
N MET A 248 13.93 1.77 10.22
CA MET A 248 15.18 2.13 9.53
C MET A 248 16.36 2.20 10.52
N ARG A 249 16.17 2.85 11.68
CA ARG A 249 17.20 2.90 12.74
C ARG A 249 17.56 1.50 13.25
N GLN A 250 16.57 0.64 13.48
CA GLN A 250 16.80 -0.73 13.94
C GLN A 250 17.51 -1.60 12.89
N CYS A 251 17.27 -1.37 11.60
CA CYS A 251 17.93 -2.09 10.51
C CYS A 251 19.39 -1.68 10.31
N ALA A 252 19.80 -0.51 10.78
CA ALA A 252 21.15 0.02 10.57
C ALA A 252 22.23 -0.86 11.21
N ASP A 253 21.99 -1.42 12.40
CA ASP A 253 22.95 -2.30 13.09
C ASP A 253 23.28 -3.58 12.27
N GLY A 254 22.30 -4.10 11.53
CA GLY A 254 22.46 -5.27 10.66
C GLY A 254 22.78 -4.93 9.21
N ILE A 255 22.92 -3.64 8.85
CA ILE A 255 23.14 -3.16 7.47
C ILE A 255 22.14 -3.80 6.48
N LYS A 256 20.87 -3.88 6.89
CA LYS A 256 19.83 -4.51 6.07
C LYS A 256 19.43 -3.58 4.93
N LYS A 257 19.15 -4.15 3.76
CA LYS A 257 18.50 -3.43 2.66
C LYS A 257 17.09 -3.03 3.08
N VAL A 258 16.72 -1.76 2.89
CA VAL A 258 15.43 -1.22 3.38
C VAL A 258 14.67 -0.58 2.21
N SER A 259 13.37 -0.87 2.10
CA SER A 259 12.42 -0.12 1.26
C SER A 259 11.28 0.35 2.16
N LEU A 260 10.93 1.63 2.06
CA LEU A 260 9.95 2.29 2.91
C LEU A 260 8.93 3.03 2.05
N GLU A 261 7.66 2.70 2.23
CA GLU A 261 6.51 3.42 1.66
C GLU A 261 5.73 4.05 2.82
N LEU A 262 5.78 5.36 2.92
CA LEU A 262 5.34 6.09 4.12
C LEU A 262 4.19 7.04 3.81
N GLY A 263 3.87 7.93 4.74
CA GLY A 263 2.81 8.91 4.60
C GLY A 263 3.02 9.89 3.46
N GLY A 264 1.95 10.55 3.05
CA GLY A 264 1.94 11.54 2.01
C GLY A 264 1.11 12.77 2.37
N ASN A 265 1.23 13.81 1.57
CA ASN A 265 0.41 15.02 1.65
C ASN A 265 0.15 15.57 0.23
N ALA A 266 -0.39 14.69 -0.62
CA ALA A 266 -0.47 14.92 -2.07
C ALA A 266 -1.23 16.21 -2.42
N PRO A 267 -0.62 17.12 -3.20
CA PRO A 267 -1.33 18.21 -3.84
C PRO A 267 -2.13 17.70 -5.05
N PHE A 268 -3.31 18.25 -5.24
CA PHE A 268 -4.15 18.08 -6.42
C PHE A 268 -4.46 19.47 -6.99
N ILE A 269 -3.86 19.81 -8.14
CA ILE A 269 -3.88 21.15 -8.70
C ILE A 269 -4.85 21.21 -9.89
N VAL A 270 -5.76 22.18 -9.89
CA VAL A 270 -6.68 22.42 -11.00
C VAL A 270 -6.41 23.82 -11.56
N PHE A 271 -5.85 23.88 -12.76
CA PHE A 271 -5.60 25.13 -13.47
C PHE A 271 -6.86 25.62 -14.16
N ASP A 272 -6.86 26.89 -14.58
CA ASP A 272 -8.00 27.58 -15.22
C ASP A 272 -8.35 27.05 -16.62
N ASP A 273 -7.43 26.34 -17.27
CA ASP A 273 -7.61 25.69 -18.58
C ASP A 273 -7.97 24.20 -18.46
N ALA A 274 -8.19 23.68 -17.25
CA ALA A 274 -8.51 22.27 -17.04
C ALA A 274 -9.92 21.89 -17.48
N ASP A 275 -10.09 20.68 -18.00
CA ASP A 275 -11.40 20.04 -18.09
C ASP A 275 -11.93 19.75 -16.67
N LEU A 276 -12.96 20.52 -16.27
CA LEU A 276 -13.50 20.43 -14.90
C LEU A 276 -14.22 19.09 -14.64
N ASP A 277 -14.85 18.48 -15.62
CA ASP A 277 -15.54 17.20 -15.42
C ASP A 277 -14.52 16.09 -15.19
N LEU A 278 -13.42 16.11 -15.95
CA LEU A 278 -12.30 15.20 -15.74
C LEU A 278 -11.60 15.45 -14.38
N ALA A 279 -11.43 16.71 -13.99
CA ALA A 279 -10.82 17.07 -12.70
C ALA A 279 -11.69 16.62 -11.50
N ILE A 280 -13.02 16.79 -11.57
CA ILE A 280 -13.96 16.30 -10.55
C ILE A 280 -13.89 14.78 -10.43
N ALA A 281 -13.97 14.06 -11.56
CA ALA A 281 -13.82 12.59 -11.55
C ALA A 281 -12.49 12.17 -10.92
N GLY A 282 -11.41 12.90 -11.21
CA GLY A 282 -10.10 12.66 -10.62
C GLY A 282 -10.02 12.90 -9.10
N VAL A 283 -10.65 13.96 -8.59
CA VAL A 283 -10.75 14.19 -7.14
C VAL A 283 -11.53 13.05 -6.48
N ILE A 284 -12.66 12.66 -7.03
CA ILE A 284 -13.45 11.55 -6.50
C ILE A 284 -12.61 10.28 -6.41
N ALA A 285 -11.90 9.93 -7.46
CA ALA A 285 -11.05 8.74 -7.53
C ALA A 285 -9.84 8.80 -6.58
N SER A 286 -9.23 9.97 -6.37
CA SER A 286 -8.04 10.10 -5.53
C SER A 286 -8.37 10.39 -4.06
N LYS A 287 -9.41 11.21 -3.78
CA LYS A 287 -9.72 11.69 -2.41
C LYS A 287 -10.67 10.77 -1.65
N TYR A 288 -11.68 10.18 -2.33
CA TYR A 288 -12.75 9.48 -1.64
C TYR A 288 -12.68 7.96 -1.73
N ARG A 289 -11.82 7.41 -2.59
CA ARG A 289 -11.54 5.97 -2.63
C ARG A 289 -11.10 5.48 -1.25
N ASN A 290 -11.64 4.35 -0.80
CA ASN A 290 -11.40 3.77 0.52
C ASN A 290 -11.69 4.78 1.66
N ALA A 291 -12.70 5.63 1.50
CA ALA A 291 -13.04 6.73 2.42
C ALA A 291 -11.83 7.67 2.70
N GLY A 292 -10.94 7.87 1.73
CA GLY A 292 -9.75 8.71 1.86
C GLY A 292 -8.59 8.06 2.64
N GLN A 293 -8.68 6.79 3.00
CA GLN A 293 -7.65 6.05 3.73
C GLN A 293 -6.56 5.51 2.79
N THR A 294 -5.91 6.41 2.07
CA THR A 294 -4.94 6.11 1.00
C THR A 294 -3.73 7.02 1.11
N CYS A 295 -2.51 6.48 1.07
CA CYS A 295 -1.27 7.25 1.15
C CYS A 295 -1.06 8.22 -0.02
N VAL A 296 -1.63 7.92 -1.19
CA VAL A 296 -1.65 8.78 -2.38
C VAL A 296 -2.91 9.65 -2.48
N CYS A 297 -3.70 9.73 -1.42
CA CYS A 297 -4.91 10.52 -1.36
C CYS A 297 -4.63 12.00 -1.59
N ALA A 298 -5.41 12.67 -2.45
CA ALA A 298 -5.38 14.13 -2.59
C ALA A 298 -5.72 14.78 -1.24
N ASN A 299 -4.69 15.22 -0.52
CA ASN A 299 -4.86 15.81 0.81
C ASN A 299 -5.01 17.34 0.76
N ARG A 300 -4.46 18.00 -0.27
CA ARG A 300 -4.54 19.44 -0.51
C ARG A 300 -5.03 19.68 -1.94
N ILE A 301 -6.25 20.20 -2.09
CA ILE A 301 -6.85 20.47 -3.41
C ILE A 301 -6.64 21.96 -3.70
N LEU A 302 -5.75 22.27 -4.64
CA LEU A 302 -5.37 23.62 -5.03
C LEU A 302 -6.13 23.97 -6.32
N VAL A 303 -6.97 25.02 -6.29
CA VAL A 303 -7.82 25.40 -7.43
C VAL A 303 -7.55 26.84 -7.82
N GLN A 304 -7.26 27.09 -9.11
CA GLN A 304 -7.01 28.41 -9.63
C GLN A 304 -8.25 29.29 -9.56
N ASP A 305 -8.07 30.57 -9.24
CA ASP A 305 -9.15 31.53 -8.98
C ASP A 305 -10.23 31.55 -10.07
N GLY A 306 -9.82 31.51 -11.34
CA GLY A 306 -10.76 31.62 -12.48
C GLY A 306 -11.79 30.50 -12.58
N VAL A 307 -11.49 29.31 -12.02
CA VAL A 307 -12.39 28.13 -12.09
C VAL A 307 -12.84 27.63 -10.71
N HIS A 308 -12.35 28.28 -9.63
CA HIS A 308 -12.59 27.85 -8.27
C HIS A 308 -14.07 27.64 -7.93
N ASP A 309 -14.93 28.63 -8.18
CA ASP A 309 -16.32 28.59 -7.74
C ASP A 309 -17.13 27.56 -8.53
N ALA A 310 -16.84 27.43 -9.84
CA ALA A 310 -17.44 26.39 -10.69
C ALA A 310 -17.01 24.99 -10.27
N PHE A 311 -15.72 24.80 -9.94
CA PHE A 311 -15.19 23.53 -9.45
C PHE A 311 -15.80 23.15 -8.10
N VAL A 312 -15.86 24.09 -7.15
CA VAL A 312 -16.45 23.86 -5.81
C VAL A 312 -17.91 23.47 -5.91
N ALA A 313 -18.71 24.15 -6.74
CA ALA A 313 -20.13 23.82 -6.92
C ALA A 313 -20.32 22.38 -7.44
N ARG A 314 -19.60 22.00 -8.50
CA ARG A 314 -19.68 20.64 -9.07
C ARG A 314 -19.19 19.56 -8.08
N LEU A 315 -18.09 19.82 -7.36
CA LEU A 315 -17.59 18.87 -6.39
C LEU A 315 -18.55 18.71 -5.20
N ALA A 316 -19.22 19.79 -4.78
CA ALA A 316 -20.24 19.73 -3.72
C ALA A 316 -21.42 18.82 -4.10
N GLU A 317 -21.89 18.88 -5.34
CA GLU A 317 -22.92 17.97 -5.85
C GLU A 317 -22.48 16.52 -5.78
N ALA A 318 -21.26 16.22 -6.22
CA ALA A 318 -20.68 14.87 -6.19
C ALA A 318 -20.51 14.36 -4.75
N VAL A 319 -20.05 15.23 -3.82
CA VAL A 319 -19.89 14.87 -2.40
C VAL A 319 -21.23 14.54 -1.76
N ASN A 320 -22.28 15.31 -2.05
CA ASN A 320 -23.61 15.06 -1.51
C ASN A 320 -24.27 13.78 -2.07
N ALA A 321 -23.80 13.24 -3.18
CA ALA A 321 -24.31 12.01 -3.80
C ALA A 321 -23.77 10.71 -3.19
N PHE A 322 -22.74 10.75 -2.33
CA PHE A 322 -22.18 9.55 -1.70
C PHE A 322 -23.18 8.82 -0.82
N GLN A 323 -23.12 7.49 -0.85
CA GLN A 323 -23.91 6.59 -0.01
C GLN A 323 -23.03 5.99 1.07
N ILE A 324 -23.25 6.41 2.33
CA ILE A 324 -22.46 5.93 3.48
C ILE A 324 -23.14 4.70 4.06
N GLY A 325 -22.37 3.63 4.30
CA GLY A 325 -22.93 2.41 4.89
C GLY A 325 -21.87 1.34 5.12
N HIS A 326 -22.33 0.17 5.56
CA HIS A 326 -21.48 -0.99 5.74
C HIS A 326 -20.99 -1.51 4.39
N GLY A 327 -19.68 -1.79 4.27
CA GLY A 327 -19.04 -2.15 2.98
C GLY A 327 -19.64 -3.38 2.29
N GLY A 328 -20.27 -4.28 3.05
CA GLY A 328 -20.98 -5.45 2.52
C GLY A 328 -22.38 -5.18 1.94
N GLN A 329 -22.90 -3.96 2.05
CA GLN A 329 -24.21 -3.58 1.51
C GLN A 329 -24.10 -3.15 0.05
N ALA A 330 -25.17 -3.39 -0.72
CA ALA A 330 -25.27 -2.87 -2.08
C ALA A 330 -25.33 -1.33 -2.10
N ASP A 331 -24.84 -0.73 -3.20
CA ASP A 331 -24.90 0.72 -3.47
C ASP A 331 -24.13 1.62 -2.49
N VAL A 332 -23.43 1.06 -1.50
CA VAL A 332 -22.54 1.81 -0.62
C VAL A 332 -21.28 2.24 -1.40
N THR A 333 -20.98 3.54 -1.31
CA THR A 333 -19.78 4.14 -1.94
C THR A 333 -18.74 4.58 -0.93
N ILE A 334 -19.13 4.82 0.32
CA ILE A 334 -18.24 5.18 1.42
C ILE A 334 -18.47 4.21 2.58
N GLY A 335 -17.46 3.41 2.90
CA GLY A 335 -17.43 2.50 4.04
C GLY A 335 -17.02 3.18 5.36
N PRO A 336 -16.91 2.41 6.45
CA PRO A 336 -16.38 2.88 7.73
C PRO A 336 -14.89 3.25 7.62
N LEU A 337 -14.42 4.03 8.59
CA LEU A 337 -12.98 4.12 8.86
C LEU A 337 -12.53 2.92 9.72
N ILE A 338 -11.23 2.65 9.69
CA ILE A 338 -10.69 1.44 10.33
C ILE A 338 -10.94 1.37 11.84
N ASN A 339 -10.99 2.51 12.52
CA ASN A 339 -11.21 2.59 13.96
C ASN A 339 -11.72 3.97 14.40
N ALA A 340 -12.09 4.09 15.67
CA ALA A 340 -12.58 5.34 16.27
C ALA A 340 -11.53 6.47 16.31
N GLU A 341 -10.24 6.14 16.40
CA GLU A 341 -9.14 7.11 16.38
C GLU A 341 -9.07 7.82 15.03
N ALA A 342 -9.26 7.07 13.93
CA ALA A 342 -9.31 7.64 12.58
C ALA A 342 -10.50 8.62 12.44
N CYS A 343 -11.69 8.26 12.92
CA CYS A 343 -12.85 9.17 12.94
C CYS A 343 -12.59 10.43 13.79
N ALA A 344 -12.01 10.26 14.98
CA ALA A 344 -11.65 11.38 15.86
C ALA A 344 -10.62 12.32 15.22
N LYS A 345 -9.67 11.78 14.45
CA LYS A 345 -8.69 12.59 13.71
C LYS A 345 -9.36 13.44 12.63
N VAL A 346 -10.23 12.86 11.83
CA VAL A 346 -10.98 13.61 10.79
C VAL A 346 -11.80 14.73 11.40
N GLU A 347 -12.53 14.45 12.49
CA GLU A 347 -13.34 15.45 13.19
C GLU A 347 -12.47 16.55 13.82
N ARG A 348 -11.31 16.24 14.35
CA ARG A 348 -10.36 17.25 14.87
C ARG A 348 -9.86 18.16 13.75
N HIS A 349 -9.49 17.63 12.59
CA HIS A 349 -9.07 18.42 11.44
C HIS A 349 -10.19 19.31 10.92
N LEU A 350 -11.44 18.79 10.89
CA LEU A 350 -12.61 19.58 10.51
C LEU A 350 -12.83 20.76 11.45
N ARG A 351 -12.81 20.52 12.77
CA ARG A 351 -12.98 21.59 13.79
C ARG A 351 -11.88 22.63 13.69
N ASP A 352 -10.61 22.23 13.65
CA ASP A 352 -9.49 23.15 13.52
C ASP A 352 -9.66 24.07 12.30
N ALA A 353 -10.08 23.53 11.17
CA ALA A 353 -10.30 24.31 9.96
C ALA A 353 -11.47 25.31 10.11
N LEU A 354 -12.59 24.88 10.66
CA LEU A 354 -13.76 25.73 10.88
C LEU A 354 -13.48 26.83 11.91
N ASP A 355 -12.80 26.51 13.02
CA ASP A 355 -12.41 27.47 14.06
C ASP A 355 -11.46 28.55 13.54
N LYS A 356 -10.66 28.22 12.50
CA LYS A 356 -9.74 29.12 11.79
C LYS A 356 -10.37 29.84 10.58
N GLY A 357 -11.68 29.67 10.38
CA GLY A 357 -12.42 30.42 9.37
C GLY A 357 -12.63 29.74 8.03
N ALA A 358 -12.32 28.44 7.89
CA ALA A 358 -12.75 27.67 6.72
C ALA A 358 -14.28 27.58 6.65
N THR A 359 -14.80 27.46 5.43
CA THR A 359 -16.24 27.36 5.16
C THR A 359 -16.60 25.93 4.80
N LEU A 360 -17.59 25.35 5.52
CA LEU A 360 -18.21 24.08 5.17
C LEU A 360 -19.13 24.26 3.96
N VAL A 361 -18.77 23.65 2.82
CA VAL A 361 -19.55 23.76 1.58
C VAL A 361 -20.51 22.59 1.41
N ALA A 362 -20.02 21.37 1.65
CA ALA A 362 -20.83 20.16 1.55
C ALA A 362 -20.44 19.17 2.66
N ARG A 363 -21.42 18.41 3.12
CA ARG A 363 -21.24 17.28 4.05
C ARG A 363 -22.35 16.28 3.78
N THR A 364 -21.99 15.07 3.33
CA THR A 364 -22.94 13.98 3.18
C THR A 364 -23.62 13.69 4.51
N PRO A 365 -24.94 13.64 4.61
CA PRO A 365 -25.61 13.27 5.86
C PRO A 365 -25.22 11.86 6.29
N LEU A 366 -24.86 11.70 7.57
CA LEU A 366 -24.65 10.37 8.11
C LEU A 366 -26.02 9.68 8.29
N PRO A 367 -26.27 8.52 7.66
CA PRO A 367 -27.54 7.79 7.83
C PRO A 367 -27.86 7.49 9.29
N GLN A 368 -29.14 7.56 9.64
CA GLN A 368 -29.62 7.25 10.99
C GLN A 368 -29.23 5.82 11.39
N GLY A 369 -28.68 5.65 12.58
CA GLY A 369 -28.25 4.35 13.12
C GLY A 369 -26.81 3.97 12.85
N LEU A 370 -26.08 4.73 12.01
CA LEU A 370 -24.64 4.56 11.89
C LEU A 370 -23.89 5.26 13.04
N ASP A 371 -22.90 4.57 13.59
CA ASP A 371 -22.09 5.06 14.70
C ASP A 371 -21.03 6.07 14.20
N PRO A 372 -21.05 7.33 14.65
CA PRO A 372 -20.05 8.33 14.25
C PRO A 372 -18.62 8.02 14.73
N GLN A 373 -18.43 7.06 15.62
CA GLN A 373 -17.10 6.56 15.98
C GLN A 373 -16.52 5.57 14.96
N ARG A 374 -17.35 5.13 13.99
CA ARG A 374 -16.96 4.19 12.93
C ARG A 374 -17.05 4.81 11.55
N TYR A 375 -17.95 5.75 11.34
CA TYR A 375 -18.24 6.37 10.06
C TYR A 375 -17.94 7.86 10.09
N SER A 376 -17.18 8.31 9.12
CA SER A 376 -16.92 9.73 8.89
C SER A 376 -17.60 10.16 7.59
N ALA A 377 -18.42 11.19 7.67
CA ALA A 377 -19.10 11.75 6.51
C ALA A 377 -18.07 12.39 5.54
N PRO A 378 -18.21 12.22 4.22
CA PRO A 378 -17.49 13.03 3.23
C PRO A 378 -17.76 14.53 3.43
N VAL A 379 -16.68 15.32 3.46
CA VAL A 379 -16.72 16.77 3.73
C VAL A 379 -15.96 17.52 2.66
N LEU A 380 -16.47 18.69 2.26
CA LEU A 380 -15.84 19.66 1.41
C LEU A 380 -15.71 21.00 2.13
N LEU A 381 -14.48 21.53 2.22
CA LEU A 381 -14.16 22.82 2.81
C LEU A 381 -13.55 23.77 1.78
N THR A 382 -13.86 25.06 1.90
CA THR A 382 -13.18 26.15 1.19
C THR A 382 -12.64 27.19 2.17
N GLY A 383 -11.86 28.16 1.63
CA GLY A 383 -11.23 29.17 2.49
C GLY A 383 -10.17 28.60 3.42
N VAL A 384 -9.57 27.47 3.00
CA VAL A 384 -8.53 26.80 3.79
C VAL A 384 -7.19 27.53 3.63
N THR A 385 -6.47 27.71 4.74
CA THR A 385 -5.20 28.42 4.83
C THR A 385 -4.06 27.51 5.34
N ALA A 386 -2.82 27.94 5.18
CA ALA A 386 -1.63 27.13 5.50
C ALA A 386 -1.45 26.83 7.00
N ASP A 387 -2.06 27.62 7.89
CA ASP A 387 -2.00 27.46 9.36
C ASP A 387 -3.00 26.41 9.90
N MET A 388 -3.88 25.88 9.06
CA MET A 388 -4.83 24.82 9.41
C MET A 388 -4.16 23.44 9.39
N GLN A 389 -4.55 22.54 10.32
CA GLN A 389 -3.98 21.18 10.39
C GLN A 389 -4.10 20.41 9.07
N VAL A 390 -5.21 20.57 8.35
CA VAL A 390 -5.44 19.95 7.05
C VAL A 390 -4.44 20.34 5.97
N ALA A 391 -3.69 21.42 6.13
CA ALA A 391 -2.67 21.87 5.19
C ALA A 391 -1.35 21.09 5.36
N SER A 392 -0.99 20.74 6.60
CA SER A 392 0.31 20.15 6.95
C SER A 392 0.26 18.69 7.36
N GLU A 393 -0.87 18.22 7.91
CA GLU A 393 -1.04 16.85 8.36
C GLU A 393 -1.81 16.00 7.34
N GLU A 394 -1.39 14.76 7.13
CA GLU A 394 -2.14 13.76 6.36
C GLU A 394 -3.44 13.42 7.09
N THR A 395 -4.61 13.76 6.53
CA THR A 395 -5.92 13.50 7.17
C THR A 395 -6.25 12.01 7.22
N PHE A 396 -6.00 11.28 6.14
CA PHE A 396 -6.31 9.86 5.98
C PHE A 396 -7.79 9.52 6.19
N GLY A 397 -8.65 10.38 5.63
CA GLY A 397 -10.11 10.33 5.75
C GLY A 397 -10.81 11.17 4.68
N PRO A 398 -12.16 11.14 4.63
CA PRO A 398 -12.95 11.72 3.53
C PRO A 398 -13.20 13.23 3.68
N LEU A 399 -12.19 14.00 4.07
CA LEU A 399 -12.23 15.45 4.20
C LEU A 399 -11.41 16.10 3.07
N ALA A 400 -12.05 16.90 2.23
CA ALA A 400 -11.48 17.58 1.06
C ALA A 400 -11.32 19.08 1.33
N PRO A 401 -10.11 19.58 1.69
CA PRO A 401 -9.84 21.00 1.84
C PRO A 401 -9.44 21.61 0.50
N ILE A 402 -10.08 22.73 0.11
CA ILE A 402 -9.76 23.47 -1.10
C ILE A 402 -9.04 24.76 -0.75
N PHE A 403 -7.88 24.95 -1.40
CA PHE A 403 -7.06 26.15 -1.36
C PHE A 403 -7.17 26.92 -2.67
N ARG A 404 -7.17 28.24 -2.62
CA ARG A 404 -7.09 29.09 -3.82
C ARG A 404 -5.66 29.40 -4.19
N PHE A 405 -5.38 29.55 -5.48
CA PHE A 405 -4.14 30.12 -5.99
C PHE A 405 -4.41 30.98 -7.23
N THR A 406 -3.50 31.91 -7.53
CA THR A 406 -3.64 32.86 -8.64
C THR A 406 -2.88 32.45 -9.89
N ASP A 407 -1.66 31.92 -9.74
CA ASP A 407 -0.77 31.61 -10.86
C ASP A 407 0.04 30.32 -10.64
N GLU A 408 0.72 29.85 -11.70
CA GLU A 408 1.50 28.62 -11.74
C GLU A 408 2.61 28.60 -10.67
N ALA A 409 3.27 29.77 -10.41
CA ALA A 409 4.36 29.85 -9.45
C ALA A 409 3.86 29.65 -8.00
N GLN A 410 2.70 30.24 -7.68
CA GLN A 410 2.06 30.07 -6.38
C GLN A 410 1.57 28.61 -6.20
N ALA A 411 0.98 28.02 -7.24
CA ALA A 411 0.56 26.62 -7.20
C ALA A 411 1.73 25.68 -6.87
N LEU A 412 2.87 25.85 -7.55
CA LEU A 412 4.07 25.05 -7.31
C LEU A 412 4.68 25.29 -5.92
N ALA A 413 4.72 26.55 -5.46
CA ALA A 413 5.19 26.88 -4.11
C ALA A 413 4.34 26.17 -3.05
N LEU A 414 3.00 26.27 -3.14
CA LEU A 414 2.08 25.59 -2.24
C LEU A 414 2.21 24.06 -2.34
N ALA A 415 2.33 23.51 -3.55
CA ALA A 415 2.41 22.08 -3.77
C ALA A 415 3.65 21.46 -3.10
N ASN A 416 4.81 22.12 -3.23
CA ASN A 416 6.09 21.63 -2.74
C ASN A 416 6.37 21.97 -1.26
N ASP A 417 5.57 22.87 -0.64
CA ASP A 417 5.69 23.23 0.78
C ASP A 417 5.17 22.12 1.70
N THR A 418 5.91 21.04 1.71
CA THR A 418 5.61 19.86 2.53
C THR A 418 6.88 19.01 2.71
N PRO A 419 7.06 18.35 3.87
CA PRO A 419 8.16 17.40 4.06
C PRO A 419 7.93 16.08 3.33
N TYR A 420 6.76 15.87 2.75
CA TYR A 420 6.37 14.67 2.00
C TYR A 420 6.61 14.82 0.50
N GLY A 421 6.66 13.69 -0.21
CA GLY A 421 6.85 13.68 -1.66
C GLY A 421 6.44 12.32 -2.27
N LEU A 422 5.21 11.83 -1.99
CA LEU A 422 4.75 10.55 -2.53
C LEU A 422 4.10 10.72 -3.90
N ALA A 423 2.96 11.39 -3.95
CA ALA A 423 2.21 11.62 -5.18
C ALA A 423 1.80 13.09 -5.31
N SER A 424 1.59 13.53 -6.53
CA SER A 424 0.93 14.79 -6.91
C SER A 424 0.06 14.57 -8.13
N TYR A 425 -0.94 15.42 -8.26
CA TYR A 425 -1.88 15.41 -9.38
C TYR A 425 -2.08 16.83 -9.88
N PHE A 426 -2.25 16.98 -11.19
CA PHE A 426 -2.70 18.27 -11.72
C PHE A 426 -3.48 18.10 -13.02
N TYR A 427 -4.29 19.11 -13.33
CA TYR A 427 -5.17 19.17 -14.48
C TYR A 427 -4.93 20.46 -15.26
N SER A 428 -4.61 20.34 -16.54
CA SER A 428 -4.37 21.43 -17.48
C SER A 428 -4.41 20.89 -18.91
N ASP A 429 -4.99 21.62 -19.84
CA ASP A 429 -4.99 21.28 -21.27
C ASP A 429 -3.78 21.87 -22.02
N ASN A 430 -2.93 22.67 -21.34
CA ASN A 430 -1.73 23.25 -21.92
C ASN A 430 -0.55 22.31 -21.80
N LEU A 431 -0.09 21.73 -22.91
CA LEU A 431 1.02 20.80 -22.96
C LEU A 431 2.33 21.37 -22.35
N HIS A 432 2.62 22.64 -22.61
CA HIS A 432 3.85 23.27 -22.09
C HIS A 432 3.78 23.48 -20.56
N ARG A 433 2.61 23.85 -20.05
CA ARG A 433 2.37 23.89 -18.60
C ARG A 433 2.49 22.51 -18.01
N ALA A 434 1.86 21.52 -18.64
CA ALA A 434 1.88 20.13 -18.18
C ALA A 434 3.32 19.62 -18.00
N TRP A 435 4.22 19.92 -18.96
CA TRP A 435 5.62 19.55 -18.88
C TRP A 435 6.35 20.26 -17.73
N ARG A 436 6.26 21.62 -17.67
CA ARG A 436 6.95 22.42 -16.63
C ARG A 436 6.50 22.04 -15.21
N VAL A 437 5.18 21.87 -15.02
CA VAL A 437 4.61 21.54 -13.72
C VAL A 437 5.04 20.13 -13.29
N ALA A 438 5.00 19.15 -14.20
CA ALA A 438 5.42 17.80 -13.90
C ALA A 438 6.90 17.71 -13.49
N GLU A 439 7.80 18.50 -14.13
CA GLU A 439 9.22 18.56 -13.76
C GLU A 439 9.47 19.30 -12.45
N ALA A 440 8.64 20.29 -12.12
CA ALA A 440 8.83 21.12 -10.94
C ALA A 440 8.24 20.53 -9.65
N LEU A 441 7.33 19.56 -9.75
CA LEU A 441 6.73 18.91 -8.59
C LEU A 441 7.72 17.95 -7.90
N GLU A 442 7.93 18.13 -6.60
CA GLU A 442 8.88 17.37 -5.79
C GLU A 442 8.24 16.11 -5.19
N THR A 443 7.76 15.22 -6.05
CA THR A 443 7.14 13.94 -5.67
C THR A 443 7.68 12.78 -6.48
N GLY A 444 7.56 11.56 -5.96
CA GLY A 444 7.98 10.36 -6.68
C GLY A 444 7.05 9.95 -7.82
N MET A 445 5.80 10.43 -7.79
CA MET A 445 4.78 10.13 -8.81
C MET A 445 3.97 11.38 -9.13
N VAL A 446 3.69 11.62 -10.42
CA VAL A 446 2.88 12.74 -10.90
C VAL A 446 1.79 12.22 -11.81
N GLY A 447 0.53 12.51 -11.48
CA GLY A 447 -0.64 12.28 -12.33
C GLY A 447 -1.00 13.53 -13.12
N VAL A 448 -0.95 13.48 -14.43
CA VAL A 448 -1.36 14.56 -15.33
C VAL A 448 -2.72 14.21 -15.92
N ASN A 449 -3.72 15.03 -15.68
CA ASN A 449 -5.11 14.80 -16.10
C ASN A 449 -5.67 13.43 -15.67
N THR A 450 -5.21 12.94 -14.52
CA THR A 450 -5.68 11.67 -13.90
C THR A 450 -5.64 11.76 -12.38
N GLY A 451 -6.60 11.15 -11.71
CA GLY A 451 -6.62 10.98 -10.25
C GLY A 451 -5.98 9.66 -9.76
N SER A 452 -5.32 8.91 -10.63
CA SER A 452 -4.71 7.63 -10.30
C SER A 452 -3.29 7.53 -10.85
N VAL A 453 -2.34 7.13 -9.97
CA VAL A 453 -0.91 6.96 -10.31
C VAL A 453 -0.41 5.56 -9.99
N ALA A 454 -1.28 4.69 -9.49
CA ALA A 454 -0.89 3.38 -8.99
C ALA A 454 -1.27 2.30 -10.01
N VAL A 455 -0.27 1.79 -10.74
CA VAL A 455 -0.37 0.65 -11.66
C VAL A 455 0.85 -0.26 -11.46
N GLU A 456 0.71 -1.55 -11.76
CA GLU A 456 1.77 -2.55 -11.53
C GLU A 456 3.01 -2.34 -12.40
N MET A 457 2.85 -1.77 -13.59
CA MET A 457 3.92 -1.58 -14.57
C MET A 457 4.76 -0.31 -14.36
N ALA A 458 4.31 0.61 -13.50
CA ALA A 458 5.02 1.85 -13.20
C ALA A 458 5.66 1.79 -11.80
N PRO A 459 6.83 2.43 -11.59
CA PRO A 459 7.42 2.56 -10.27
C PRO A 459 6.51 3.36 -9.34
N PHE A 460 6.25 2.80 -8.17
CA PHE A 460 5.50 3.44 -7.09
C PHE A 460 6.45 3.73 -5.94
N GLY A 461 6.41 4.94 -5.39
CA GLY A 461 7.20 5.31 -4.21
C GLY A 461 7.46 6.79 -4.12
N GLY A 462 7.81 7.22 -2.92
CA GLY A 462 8.04 8.62 -2.58
C GLY A 462 9.51 9.02 -2.50
N ILE A 463 9.68 10.32 -2.31
CA ILE A 463 10.94 10.99 -1.92
C ILE A 463 10.70 11.73 -0.61
N LYS A 464 11.69 12.40 -0.08
CA LYS A 464 11.62 13.12 1.20
C LYS A 464 11.17 12.18 2.33
N LEU A 465 10.25 12.60 3.21
CA LEU A 465 9.72 11.78 4.30
C LEU A 465 8.67 10.75 3.86
N SER A 466 8.36 10.67 2.57
CA SER A 466 7.43 9.66 2.03
C SER A 466 8.08 8.32 1.72
N GLY A 467 9.41 8.22 1.78
CA GLY A 467 10.03 6.91 1.74
C GLY A 467 11.32 6.77 0.95
N LEU A 468 11.72 5.52 0.76
CA LEU A 468 12.96 5.09 0.13
C LEU A 468 12.71 3.81 -0.67
N GLY A 469 13.28 3.72 -1.86
CA GLY A 469 13.07 2.59 -2.78
C GLY A 469 11.82 2.76 -3.64
N ARG A 470 11.52 1.74 -4.45
CA ARG A 470 10.36 1.72 -5.34
C ARG A 470 9.70 0.35 -5.33
N GLU A 471 8.38 0.34 -5.48
CA GLU A 471 7.56 -0.86 -5.69
C GLU A 471 6.95 -0.79 -7.10
N GLY A 472 6.56 -1.93 -7.65
CA GLY A 472 6.04 -1.96 -9.03
C GLY A 472 7.09 -1.66 -10.10
N GLY A 473 6.67 -1.68 -11.36
CA GLY A 473 7.57 -1.50 -12.49
C GLY A 473 8.75 -2.48 -12.49
N GLN A 474 9.72 -2.22 -13.32
CA GLN A 474 10.99 -2.95 -13.31
C GLN A 474 11.79 -2.66 -12.03
N ALA A 475 11.67 -1.43 -11.49
CA ALA A 475 12.41 -1.02 -10.30
C ALA A 475 12.05 -1.88 -9.06
N GLY A 476 10.79 -2.35 -8.96
CA GLY A 476 10.33 -3.12 -7.81
C GLY A 476 11.07 -4.44 -7.58
N ILE A 477 11.49 -5.14 -8.64
CA ILE A 477 12.23 -6.39 -8.47
C ILE A 477 13.70 -6.14 -8.14
N GLU A 478 14.30 -5.03 -8.58
CA GLU A 478 15.70 -4.66 -8.29
C GLU A 478 15.93 -4.45 -6.78
N GLU A 479 14.88 -4.10 -6.04
CA GLU A 479 14.91 -3.99 -4.58
C GLU A 479 15.20 -5.33 -3.88
N TYR A 480 14.99 -6.47 -4.54
CA TYR A 480 15.17 -7.83 -4.01
C TYR A 480 16.38 -8.55 -4.61
N LEU A 481 17.21 -7.80 -5.34
CA LEU A 481 18.37 -8.33 -6.04
C LEU A 481 19.67 -7.66 -5.57
N GLU A 482 20.77 -8.44 -5.64
CA GLU A 482 22.14 -7.97 -5.48
C GLU A 482 22.94 -8.22 -6.75
N SER A 483 23.92 -7.36 -7.02
CA SER A 483 24.82 -7.51 -8.15
C SER A 483 26.13 -8.16 -7.71
N LYS A 484 26.53 -9.26 -8.35
CA LYS A 484 27.79 -9.95 -8.10
C LYS A 484 28.71 -9.86 -9.32
N ALA A 485 29.85 -9.21 -9.18
CA ALA A 485 30.87 -9.21 -10.24
C ALA A 485 31.72 -10.49 -10.19
N ILE A 486 31.79 -11.19 -11.31
CA ILE A 486 32.54 -12.45 -11.45
C ILE A 486 33.64 -12.21 -12.44
N HIS A 487 34.90 -12.35 -11.99
CA HIS A 487 36.10 -12.13 -12.79
C HIS A 487 36.73 -13.46 -13.17
N PHE A 488 36.89 -13.71 -14.48
CA PHE A 488 37.68 -14.79 -15.00
C PHE A 488 39.02 -14.21 -15.50
N ALA A 489 40.11 -14.82 -15.13
CA ALA A 489 41.47 -14.43 -15.57
C ALA A 489 42.24 -15.63 -16.09
N GLY A 490 43.35 -15.37 -16.81
CA GLY A 490 44.20 -16.41 -17.34
C GLY A 490 43.57 -17.20 -18.51
N LEU A 491 42.59 -16.61 -19.19
CA LEU A 491 41.98 -17.22 -20.37
C LEU A 491 42.99 -17.21 -21.53
N LYS A 492 43.31 -18.39 -22.04
CA LYS A 492 44.15 -18.53 -23.21
C LYS A 492 43.34 -18.20 -24.48
N SER A 493 43.93 -17.40 -25.37
CA SER A 493 43.39 -17.10 -26.69
C SER A 493 43.47 -18.30 -27.61
#